data_e2ad5dbd219d2ac7169a6d025dff89a9
#
_entry.id   e2ad5dbd219d2ac7169a6d025dff89a9
#
_cell.length_a   1.000
_cell.length_b   1.000
_cell.length_c   1.000
_cell.angle_alpha   90.00
_cell.angle_beta   90.00
_cell.angle_gamma   90.00
#
_symmetry.space_group_name_H-M   'P 1'
#
loop_
_entity.id
_entity.type
_entity.pdbx_description
1 polymer ?
#
loop_
_entity_poly.entity_id
_entity_poly.type
_entity_poly.pdbx_seq_one_letter_code
_entity_poly.pdbx_strand_id
1 'polypeptide(L)'
;MDRRISKSFKIIFSSLYPNFDDTERENAEEYFFFILKNYPDKSEINQLKLFFITFSFGIRKLFIKDNNIPSFVNNLQSSSLTLLRQLGTSISTLFGICNARSLTGEGNLYKHFEYPIHKNNNIEKKTNEFPESIEVAVVGSGSGGGIAANLLNEKYEVGIFDKGSYLNKERNNETFGYHNFYEGYGMQQTRKFSVLLLAGKSVGGGTSINWTNSLKTPENILKEWDSLTNQDNYFNSDEFNNSMDYVCKQLNVSEKNNKIPHKEVKLIEGLEKNDIGYKIIPRNLSNLDYLDDGFSTFGSSYESRNSSYTSWFSEDTFDQNNIYSDTNIKRLVISNNKATHIEVENGSNSKKIAVNKVILSAGALNTPKILMDSGYSNKQLGKNLKLHPVSGVAGKYSEEQKPWDGSMQGFYSDKFLFKNDNYGYLLEGLPMHPSLFFPFF
;
A
#
# COMPACT_ATOMS: atom_id res chain seq x y z
N MET A 1 25.62 -11.57 -11.75
CA MET A 1 25.67 -10.63 -10.61
C MET A 1 26.98 -9.83 -10.72
N ASP A 2 26.94 -8.49 -10.72
CA ASP A 2 28.16 -7.68 -10.86
C ASP A 2 28.92 -7.66 -9.53
N ARG A 3 30.11 -8.27 -9.49
CA ARG A 3 30.95 -8.38 -8.29
C ARG A 3 31.30 -7.04 -7.64
N ARG A 4 31.32 -5.97 -8.45
CA ARG A 4 31.63 -4.60 -7.99
C ARG A 4 30.47 -4.03 -7.18
N ILE A 5 29.25 -4.29 -7.63
CA ILE A 5 28.02 -3.86 -6.94
C ILE A 5 27.91 -4.58 -5.61
N SER A 6 28.08 -5.91 -5.60
CA SER A 6 28.10 -6.73 -4.36
C SER A 6 29.15 -6.23 -3.36
N LYS A 7 30.38 -5.99 -3.82
CA LYS A 7 31.45 -5.47 -2.98
C LYS A 7 31.09 -4.12 -2.34
N SER A 8 30.54 -3.21 -3.11
CA SER A 8 30.14 -1.90 -2.61
C SER A 8 28.98 -1.99 -1.62
N PHE A 9 27.98 -2.83 -1.91
CA PHE A 9 26.89 -3.09 -0.99
C PHE A 9 27.42 -3.58 0.36
N LYS A 10 28.23 -4.63 0.38
CA LYS A 10 28.81 -5.21 1.61
C LYS A 10 29.58 -4.18 2.44
N ILE A 11 30.38 -3.34 1.79
CA ILE A 11 31.14 -2.30 2.48
C ILE A 11 30.21 -1.29 3.13
N ILE A 12 29.20 -0.80 2.42
CA ILE A 12 28.27 0.20 2.96
C ILE A 12 27.39 -0.43 4.04
N PHE A 13 26.82 -1.61 3.80
CA PHE A 13 25.96 -2.29 4.75
C PHE A 13 26.67 -2.59 6.07
N SER A 14 27.87 -3.20 6.01
CA SER A 14 28.64 -3.50 7.22
C SER A 14 29.10 -2.25 7.99
N SER A 15 29.20 -1.12 7.31
CA SER A 15 29.54 0.15 7.97
C SER A 15 28.31 0.80 8.63
N LEU A 16 27.13 0.68 8.03
CA LEU A 16 25.88 1.18 8.61
C LEU A 16 25.35 0.27 9.72
N TYR A 17 25.58 -1.02 9.59
CA TYR A 17 25.09 -2.06 10.52
C TYR A 17 26.24 -2.97 10.99
N PRO A 18 27.16 -2.46 11.82
CA PRO A 18 28.40 -3.18 12.19
C PRO A 18 28.16 -4.44 13.03
N ASN A 19 27.05 -4.48 13.76
CA ASN A 19 26.74 -5.56 14.71
C ASN A 19 26.03 -6.77 14.08
N PHE A 20 25.79 -6.75 12.76
CA PHE A 20 25.09 -7.83 12.06
C PHE A 20 26.03 -8.96 11.70
N ASP A 21 25.52 -10.19 11.81
CA ASP A 21 26.26 -11.40 11.43
C ASP A 21 26.29 -11.60 9.90
N ASP A 22 27.00 -12.63 9.44
CA ASP A 22 27.17 -12.89 8.02
C ASP A 22 25.85 -13.34 7.36
N THR A 23 25.00 -14.07 8.06
CA THR A 23 23.66 -14.49 7.55
C THR A 23 22.77 -13.28 7.34
N GLU A 24 22.77 -12.34 8.27
CA GLU A 24 22.00 -11.10 8.17
C GLU A 24 22.48 -10.22 7.00
N ARG A 25 23.79 -10.19 6.77
CA ARG A 25 24.38 -9.49 5.62
C ARG A 25 24.04 -10.14 4.30
N GLU A 26 24.03 -11.48 4.24
CA GLU A 26 23.63 -12.23 3.04
C GLU A 26 22.14 -12.00 2.72
N ASN A 27 21.25 -12.08 3.70
CA ASN A 27 19.82 -11.79 3.54
C ASN A 27 19.58 -10.38 3.00
N ALA A 28 20.27 -9.39 3.55
CA ALA A 28 20.18 -8.01 3.08
C ALA A 28 20.69 -7.84 1.64
N GLU A 29 21.79 -8.54 1.28
CA GLU A 29 22.34 -8.51 -0.06
C GLU A 29 21.40 -9.17 -1.08
N GLU A 30 20.79 -10.30 -0.74
CA GLU A 30 19.78 -10.95 -1.59
C GLU A 30 18.59 -10.03 -1.84
N TYR A 31 18.11 -9.38 -0.79
CA TYR A 31 17.01 -8.42 -0.92
C TYR A 31 17.39 -7.21 -1.79
N PHE A 32 18.61 -6.70 -1.65
CA PHE A 32 19.13 -5.63 -2.49
C PHE A 32 19.13 -6.02 -3.98
N PHE A 33 19.58 -7.23 -4.32
CA PHE A 33 19.54 -7.68 -5.71
C PHE A 33 18.12 -7.92 -6.23
N PHE A 34 17.21 -8.34 -5.34
CA PHE A 34 15.79 -8.41 -5.66
C PHE A 34 15.25 -7.02 -6.05
N ILE A 35 15.58 -5.97 -5.29
CA ILE A 35 15.22 -4.58 -5.64
C ILE A 35 15.80 -4.20 -7.01
N LEU A 36 17.09 -4.40 -7.23
CA LEU A 36 17.72 -4.05 -8.49
C LEU A 36 17.11 -4.75 -9.72
N LYS A 37 16.52 -5.92 -9.54
CA LYS A 37 15.85 -6.69 -10.59
C LYS A 37 14.42 -6.22 -10.85
N ASN A 38 13.69 -5.91 -9.79
CA ASN A 38 12.24 -5.76 -9.81
C ASN A 38 11.74 -4.32 -9.70
N TYR A 39 12.63 -3.35 -9.42
CA TYR A 39 12.25 -1.95 -9.31
C TYR A 39 11.71 -1.42 -10.65
N PRO A 40 10.58 -0.69 -10.64
CA PRO A 40 9.86 -0.33 -11.86
C PRO A 40 10.64 0.60 -12.81
N ASP A 41 11.38 1.57 -12.27
CA ASP A 41 12.12 2.53 -13.06
C ASP A 41 13.55 2.06 -13.37
N LYS A 42 13.73 1.58 -14.60
CA LYS A 42 15.03 1.10 -15.07
C LYS A 42 16.10 2.21 -15.16
N SER A 43 15.70 3.47 -15.37
CA SER A 43 16.63 4.60 -15.42
C SER A 43 17.24 4.87 -14.06
N GLU A 44 16.40 4.87 -13.02
CA GLU A 44 16.85 5.05 -11.64
C GLU A 44 17.75 3.89 -11.18
N ILE A 45 17.38 2.65 -11.52
CA ILE A 45 18.21 1.48 -11.24
C ILE A 45 19.57 1.56 -11.92
N ASN A 46 19.64 2.06 -13.15
CA ASN A 46 20.91 2.22 -13.85
C ASN A 46 21.79 3.28 -13.19
N GLN A 47 21.23 4.38 -12.72
CA GLN A 47 21.94 5.39 -11.94
C GLN A 47 22.45 4.81 -10.62
N LEU A 48 21.62 4.05 -9.93
CA LEU A 48 21.98 3.37 -8.68
C LEU A 48 23.11 2.35 -8.91
N LYS A 49 23.02 1.52 -9.95
CA LYS A 49 24.11 0.59 -10.33
C LYS A 49 25.40 1.32 -10.64
N LEU A 50 25.34 2.43 -11.36
CA LEU A 50 26.50 3.26 -11.67
C LEU A 50 27.15 3.79 -10.38
N PHE A 51 26.34 4.27 -9.42
CA PHE A 51 26.84 4.71 -8.13
C PHE A 51 27.61 3.56 -7.41
N PHE A 52 27.04 2.36 -7.30
CA PHE A 52 27.71 1.23 -6.66
C PHE A 52 29.00 0.80 -7.39
N ILE A 53 29.00 0.83 -8.72
CA ILE A 53 30.21 0.52 -9.52
C ILE A 53 31.30 1.57 -9.26
N THR A 54 30.98 2.85 -9.33
CA THR A 54 31.95 3.94 -9.09
C THR A 54 32.45 3.93 -7.66
N PHE A 55 31.61 3.64 -6.69
CA PHE A 55 31.98 3.49 -5.30
C PHE A 55 33.00 2.35 -5.08
N SER A 56 32.92 1.26 -5.87
CA SER A 56 33.86 0.14 -5.81
C SER A 56 35.28 0.49 -6.26
N PHE A 57 35.46 1.48 -7.15
CA PHE A 57 36.75 1.89 -7.71
C PHE A 57 37.60 2.78 -6.79
N GLY A 58 37.22 2.92 -5.51
CA GLY A 58 38.01 3.67 -4.55
C GLY A 58 37.77 5.17 -4.53
N ILE A 59 36.82 5.70 -5.33
CA ILE A 59 36.34 7.09 -5.27
C ILE A 59 35.89 7.44 -3.83
N ARG A 60 35.46 6.44 -3.05
CA ARG A 60 35.19 6.59 -1.62
C ARG A 60 36.32 7.26 -0.83
N LYS A 61 37.57 6.99 -1.15
CA LYS A 61 38.74 7.58 -0.46
C LYS A 61 38.89 9.09 -0.70
N LEU A 62 38.29 9.61 -1.77
CA LEU A 62 38.28 11.03 -2.09
C LEU A 62 37.20 11.81 -1.33
N PHE A 63 36.11 11.14 -0.99
CA PHE A 63 34.94 11.78 -0.39
C PHE A 63 34.67 11.37 1.07
N ILE A 64 35.19 10.20 1.51
CA ILE A 64 34.94 9.67 2.84
C ILE A 64 36.22 9.72 3.63
N LYS A 65 36.34 10.71 4.53
CA LYS A 65 37.42 10.78 5.51
C LYS A 65 37.27 9.63 6.50
N ASP A 66 38.37 8.98 6.81
CA ASP A 66 38.49 7.92 7.84
C ASP A 66 37.54 6.71 7.67
N ASN A 67 37.08 6.44 6.44
CA ASN A 67 36.11 5.38 6.13
C ASN A 67 34.77 5.49 6.91
N ASN A 68 34.43 6.67 7.41
CA ASN A 68 33.19 6.90 8.17
C ASN A 68 31.99 7.06 7.21
N ILE A 69 31.47 5.94 6.73
CA ILE A 69 30.31 5.91 5.81
C ILE A 69 29.04 6.46 6.46
N PRO A 70 28.70 6.16 7.74
CA PRO A 70 27.53 6.79 8.38
C PRO A 70 27.60 8.31 8.36
N SER A 71 28.75 8.89 8.74
CA SER A 71 28.93 10.35 8.68
C SER A 71 28.81 10.91 7.27
N PHE A 72 29.33 10.19 6.26
CA PHE A 72 29.18 10.58 4.85
C PHE A 72 27.70 10.59 4.42
N VAL A 73 26.92 9.57 4.73
CA VAL A 73 25.48 9.50 4.41
C VAL A 73 24.72 10.62 5.11
N ASN A 74 24.98 10.86 6.40
CA ASN A 74 24.36 11.95 7.15
C ASN A 74 24.67 13.33 6.57
N ASN A 75 25.91 13.54 6.12
CA ASN A 75 26.33 14.79 5.47
C ASN A 75 25.63 14.98 4.12
N LEU A 76 25.41 13.90 3.36
CA LEU A 76 24.59 13.95 2.14
C LEU A 76 23.14 14.34 2.48
N GLN A 77 22.54 13.71 3.48
CA GLN A 77 21.14 13.97 3.88
C GLN A 77 20.93 15.40 4.36
N SER A 78 21.92 15.99 5.02
CA SER A 78 21.87 17.37 5.53
C SER A 78 22.36 18.42 4.52
N SER A 79 22.74 18.02 3.32
CA SER A 79 23.24 18.93 2.29
C SER A 79 22.20 19.95 1.85
N SER A 80 22.63 21.20 1.65
CA SER A 80 21.82 22.25 1.04
C SER A 80 21.51 21.97 -0.44
N LEU A 81 22.37 21.19 -1.11
CA LEU A 81 22.16 20.79 -2.51
C LEU A 81 21.15 19.66 -2.60
N THR A 82 20.01 19.91 -3.24
CA THR A 82 18.89 18.98 -3.35
C THR A 82 19.30 17.60 -3.89
N LEU A 83 20.17 17.55 -4.90
CA LEU A 83 20.65 16.30 -5.49
C LEU A 83 21.42 15.44 -4.49
N LEU A 84 22.32 16.04 -3.72
CA LEU A 84 23.11 15.33 -2.70
C LEU A 84 22.22 14.85 -1.56
N ARG A 85 21.26 15.67 -1.13
CA ARG A 85 20.28 15.28 -0.10
C ARG A 85 19.42 14.11 -0.56
N GLN A 86 18.95 14.14 -1.81
CA GLN A 86 18.19 13.02 -2.40
C GLN A 86 19.03 11.74 -2.47
N LEU A 87 20.29 11.83 -2.85
CA LEU A 87 21.19 10.68 -2.88
C LEU A 87 21.39 10.09 -1.48
N GLY A 88 21.66 10.91 -0.47
CA GLY A 88 21.81 10.46 0.92
C GLY A 88 20.55 9.78 1.45
N THR A 89 19.38 10.37 1.20
CA THR A 89 18.08 9.79 1.58
C THR A 89 17.84 8.47 0.85
N SER A 90 18.11 8.39 -0.46
CA SER A 90 17.94 7.17 -1.25
C SER A 90 18.82 6.03 -0.75
N ILE A 91 20.09 6.33 -0.40
CA ILE A 91 21.01 5.33 0.17
C ILE A 91 20.48 4.85 1.51
N SER A 92 20.16 5.75 2.43
CA SER A 92 19.64 5.40 3.76
C SER A 92 18.38 4.55 3.66
N THR A 93 17.40 4.98 2.88
CA THR A 93 16.15 4.24 2.66
C THR A 93 16.39 2.86 2.07
N LEU A 94 17.24 2.77 1.03
CA LEU A 94 17.55 1.49 0.38
C LEU A 94 18.17 0.48 1.36
N PHE A 95 19.17 0.92 2.12
CA PHE A 95 19.83 0.05 3.11
C PHE A 95 18.91 -0.28 4.28
N GLY A 96 18.07 0.67 4.72
CA GLY A 96 17.02 0.43 5.71
C GLY A 96 16.03 -0.64 5.25
N ILE A 97 15.56 -0.56 4.00
CA ILE A 97 14.67 -1.57 3.41
C ILE A 97 15.36 -2.94 3.34
N CYS A 98 16.61 -3.01 2.89
CA CYS A 98 17.37 -4.25 2.81
C CYS A 98 17.62 -4.87 4.20
N ASN A 99 17.71 -4.03 5.22
CA ASN A 99 17.82 -4.49 6.61
C ASN A 99 16.48 -4.98 7.16
N ALA A 100 15.39 -4.27 6.86
CA ALA A 100 14.07 -4.56 7.42
C ALA A 100 13.35 -5.73 6.73
N ARG A 101 13.70 -6.05 5.47
CA ARG A 101 13.01 -7.05 4.65
C ARG A 101 13.92 -8.17 4.21
N SER A 102 13.34 -9.36 4.02
CA SER A 102 14.03 -10.54 3.50
C SER A 102 13.14 -11.25 2.49
N LEU A 103 13.73 -12.01 1.56
CA LEU A 103 12.97 -12.84 0.61
C LEU A 103 12.34 -14.06 1.29
N THR A 104 12.88 -14.48 2.39
CA THR A 104 12.37 -15.61 3.21
C THR A 104 11.29 -15.19 4.20
N GLY A 105 11.02 -13.89 4.31
CA GLY A 105 10.04 -13.35 5.24
C GLY A 105 10.57 -13.04 6.64
N GLU A 106 11.80 -13.38 6.93
CA GLU A 106 12.47 -13.07 8.20
C GLU A 106 13.51 -11.97 8.00
N GLY A 107 13.07 -10.71 8.04
CA GLY A 107 14.00 -9.58 8.02
C GLY A 107 14.83 -9.49 9.30
N ASN A 108 16.05 -8.99 9.18
CA ASN A 108 16.99 -8.93 10.30
C ASN A 108 16.46 -8.18 11.52
N LEU A 109 15.73 -7.09 11.32
CA LEU A 109 15.16 -6.29 12.40
C LEU A 109 14.16 -7.03 13.26
N TYR A 110 13.45 -8.01 12.72
CA TYR A 110 12.41 -8.74 13.46
C TYR A 110 12.98 -9.53 14.62
N LYS A 111 14.19 -10.06 14.48
CA LYS A 111 14.88 -10.78 15.57
C LYS A 111 15.25 -9.85 16.73
N HIS A 112 15.70 -8.64 16.40
CA HIS A 112 16.14 -7.66 17.40
C HIS A 112 14.99 -7.07 18.23
N PHE A 113 13.77 -7.10 17.71
CA PHE A 113 12.58 -6.57 18.38
C PHE A 113 11.70 -7.64 19.00
N GLU A 114 12.10 -8.92 18.96
CA GLU A 114 11.27 -10.05 19.39
C GLU A 114 9.87 -10.02 18.75
N TYR A 115 9.81 -9.51 17.52
CA TYR A 115 8.56 -9.35 16.77
C TYR A 115 8.02 -10.73 16.40
N PRO A 116 6.74 -11.04 16.70
CA PRO A 116 6.17 -12.34 16.38
C PRO A 116 6.01 -12.49 14.86
N ILE A 117 6.88 -13.30 14.26
CA ILE A 117 6.87 -13.57 12.83
C ILE A 117 5.85 -14.66 12.53
N HIS A 118 4.89 -14.36 11.66
CA HIS A 118 3.97 -15.35 11.13
C HIS A 118 4.61 -16.07 9.95
N LYS A 119 4.61 -17.41 10.00
CA LYS A 119 5.31 -18.25 9.01
C LYS A 119 4.49 -18.60 7.78
N ASN A 120 3.24 -18.16 7.71
CA ASN A 120 2.40 -18.49 6.57
C ASN A 120 2.72 -17.61 5.37
N ASN A 121 3.23 -18.24 4.32
CA ASN A 121 3.64 -17.61 3.06
C ASN A 121 2.92 -18.26 1.86
N ASN A 122 1.72 -18.75 2.04
CA ASN A 122 0.97 -19.36 0.96
C ASN A 122 0.06 -18.33 0.27
N ILE A 123 0.01 -18.38 -1.05
CA ILE A 123 -0.97 -17.66 -1.87
C ILE A 123 -1.99 -18.68 -2.33
N GLU A 124 -3.26 -18.41 -2.09
CA GLU A 124 -4.32 -19.19 -2.69
C GLU A 124 -4.44 -18.79 -4.17
N LYS A 125 -4.08 -19.69 -5.05
CA LYS A 125 -4.24 -19.51 -6.50
C LYS A 125 -5.48 -20.23 -6.97
N LYS A 126 -6.48 -19.46 -7.38
CA LYS A 126 -7.63 -19.99 -8.13
C LYS A 126 -7.39 -19.61 -9.60
N THR A 127 -7.13 -20.61 -10.43
CA THR A 127 -6.98 -20.41 -11.89
C THR A 127 -8.27 -20.84 -12.57
N ASN A 128 -9.05 -19.88 -13.01
CA ASN A 128 -10.23 -20.12 -13.81
C ASN A 128 -9.87 -19.99 -15.29
N GLU A 129 -10.43 -20.84 -16.14
CA GLU A 129 -10.28 -20.69 -17.59
C GLU A 129 -11.00 -19.44 -18.07
N PHE A 130 -10.36 -18.69 -18.96
CA PHE A 130 -10.96 -17.49 -19.52
C PHE A 130 -12.15 -17.84 -20.43
N PRO A 131 -13.31 -17.18 -20.25
CA PRO A 131 -14.47 -17.37 -21.12
C PRO A 131 -14.23 -16.80 -22.53
N GLU A 132 -15.03 -17.19 -23.51
CA GLU A 132 -15.03 -16.56 -24.83
C GLU A 132 -15.67 -15.16 -24.80
N SER A 133 -16.70 -15.01 -23.98
CA SER A 133 -17.44 -13.77 -23.79
C SER A 133 -17.91 -13.63 -22.35
N ILE A 134 -18.13 -12.41 -21.92
CA ILE A 134 -18.79 -12.04 -20.65
C ILE A 134 -19.64 -10.81 -20.88
N GLU A 135 -20.83 -10.75 -20.29
CA GLU A 135 -21.72 -9.61 -20.53
C GLU A 135 -21.17 -8.33 -19.93
N VAL A 136 -20.73 -8.37 -18.66
CA VAL A 136 -20.13 -7.23 -17.97
C VAL A 136 -18.77 -7.63 -17.39
N ALA A 137 -17.71 -7.01 -17.87
CA ALA A 137 -16.37 -7.16 -17.30
C ALA A 137 -16.08 -6.05 -16.27
N VAL A 138 -15.83 -6.43 -15.02
CA VAL A 138 -15.38 -5.52 -13.97
C VAL A 138 -13.86 -5.65 -13.81
N VAL A 139 -13.13 -4.59 -14.11
CA VAL A 139 -11.67 -4.55 -14.09
C VAL A 139 -11.19 -3.93 -12.77
N GLY A 140 -10.68 -4.76 -11.88
CA GLY A 140 -10.31 -4.40 -10.52
C GLY A 140 -11.44 -4.63 -9.52
N SER A 141 -11.15 -5.40 -8.49
CA SER A 141 -12.08 -5.88 -7.46
C SER A 141 -12.08 -5.03 -6.18
N GLY A 142 -11.44 -3.86 -6.20
CA GLY A 142 -11.38 -2.94 -5.07
C GLY A 142 -12.73 -2.36 -4.66
N SER A 143 -12.72 -1.31 -3.85
CA SER A 143 -13.93 -0.70 -3.27
C SER A 143 -15.02 -0.36 -4.29
N GLY A 144 -14.65 0.20 -5.43
CA GLY A 144 -15.62 0.54 -6.48
C GLY A 144 -16.06 -0.67 -7.31
N GLY A 145 -15.11 -1.53 -7.68
CA GLY A 145 -15.39 -2.70 -8.53
C GLY A 145 -16.21 -3.76 -7.83
N GLY A 146 -15.93 -4.03 -6.56
CA GLY A 146 -16.62 -5.05 -5.81
C GLY A 146 -18.12 -4.76 -5.64
N ILE A 147 -18.47 -3.55 -5.19
CA ILE A 147 -19.88 -3.17 -5.06
C ILE A 147 -20.59 -3.13 -6.43
N ALA A 148 -19.90 -2.62 -7.46
CA ALA A 148 -20.47 -2.60 -8.81
C ALA A 148 -20.75 -4.02 -9.34
N ALA A 149 -19.79 -4.95 -9.14
CA ALA A 149 -19.95 -6.35 -9.52
C ALA A 149 -21.15 -6.99 -8.79
N ASN A 150 -21.24 -6.81 -7.48
CA ASN A 150 -22.33 -7.35 -6.68
C ASN A 150 -23.70 -6.87 -7.17
N LEU A 151 -23.88 -5.56 -7.33
CA LEU A 151 -25.16 -4.98 -7.76
C LEU A 151 -25.52 -5.34 -9.21
N LEU A 152 -24.54 -5.46 -10.09
CA LEU A 152 -24.78 -5.82 -11.50
C LEU A 152 -25.06 -7.32 -11.67
N ASN A 153 -24.48 -8.16 -10.82
CA ASN A 153 -24.67 -9.62 -10.87
C ASN A 153 -26.12 -10.06 -10.66
N GLU A 154 -26.96 -9.20 -10.10
CA GLU A 154 -28.42 -9.47 -10.00
C GLU A 154 -29.12 -9.53 -11.36
N LYS A 155 -28.54 -8.91 -12.41
CA LYS A 155 -29.20 -8.73 -13.71
C LYS A 155 -28.35 -9.14 -14.92
N TYR A 156 -27.05 -9.30 -14.73
CA TYR A 156 -26.09 -9.51 -15.81
C TYR A 156 -25.13 -10.64 -15.44
N GLU A 157 -24.58 -11.31 -16.44
CA GLU A 157 -23.42 -12.18 -16.25
C GLU A 157 -22.18 -11.29 -16.03
N VAL A 158 -21.65 -11.30 -14.82
CA VAL A 158 -20.52 -10.45 -14.40
C VAL A 158 -19.26 -11.27 -14.22
N GLY A 159 -18.16 -10.86 -14.88
CA GLY A 159 -16.81 -11.38 -14.62
C GLY A 159 -15.93 -10.32 -13.97
N ILE A 160 -15.24 -10.68 -12.88
CA ILE A 160 -14.29 -9.83 -12.17
C ILE A 160 -12.87 -10.20 -12.56
N PHE A 161 -12.10 -9.24 -13.06
CA PHE A 161 -10.70 -9.43 -13.46
C PHE A 161 -9.80 -8.60 -12.56
N ASP A 162 -8.97 -9.27 -11.76
CA ASP A 162 -8.02 -8.60 -10.87
C ASP A 162 -6.60 -9.12 -11.08
N LYS A 163 -5.63 -8.22 -11.11
CA LYS A 163 -4.23 -8.59 -11.28
C LYS A 163 -3.58 -9.12 -10.00
N GLY A 164 -4.25 -8.99 -8.87
CA GLY A 164 -3.81 -9.50 -7.59
C GLY A 164 -4.31 -10.90 -7.30
N SER A 165 -3.60 -11.56 -6.39
CA SER A 165 -3.96 -12.86 -5.85
C SER A 165 -4.95 -12.72 -4.70
N TYR A 166 -5.55 -13.82 -4.27
CA TYR A 166 -6.32 -13.86 -3.03
C TYR A 166 -5.39 -13.70 -1.82
N LEU A 167 -5.85 -12.96 -0.81
CA LEU A 167 -5.23 -13.01 0.50
C LEU A 167 -5.51 -14.38 1.14
N ASN A 168 -4.52 -14.86 1.85
CA ASN A 168 -4.67 -16.08 2.64
C ASN A 168 -5.63 -15.85 3.82
N LYS A 169 -6.36 -16.89 4.22
CA LYS A 169 -7.21 -16.87 5.42
C LYS A 169 -6.41 -16.71 6.71
N GLU A 170 -5.17 -17.15 6.72
CA GLU A 170 -4.26 -17.00 7.83
C GLU A 170 -3.42 -15.72 7.70
N ARG A 171 -2.81 -15.32 8.81
CA ARG A 171 -1.94 -14.15 8.84
C ARG A 171 -0.74 -14.32 7.94
N ASN A 172 -0.46 -13.31 7.15
CA ASN A 172 0.71 -13.26 6.31
C ASN A 172 1.84 -12.52 7.02
N ASN A 173 3.07 -12.96 6.75
CA ASN A 173 4.26 -12.20 7.08
C ASN A 173 4.23 -10.85 6.34
N GLU A 174 4.66 -9.77 7.00
CA GLU A 174 4.61 -8.43 6.40
C GLU A 174 5.43 -8.31 5.12
N THR A 175 6.65 -8.86 5.10
CA THR A 175 7.49 -8.82 3.90
C THR A 175 6.83 -9.58 2.76
N PHE A 176 6.24 -10.74 3.05
CA PHE A 176 5.46 -11.51 2.09
C PHE A 176 4.27 -10.69 1.57
N GLY A 177 3.55 -10.00 2.45
CA GLY A 177 2.44 -9.12 2.10
C GLY A 177 2.87 -8.00 1.15
N TYR A 178 3.99 -7.30 1.43
CA TYR A 178 4.52 -6.26 0.54
C TYR A 178 4.87 -6.79 -0.84
N HIS A 179 5.42 -8.00 -0.94
CA HIS A 179 5.79 -8.59 -2.22
C HIS A 179 4.59 -9.01 -3.05
N ASN A 180 3.56 -9.52 -2.41
CA ASN A 180 2.47 -10.19 -3.12
C ASN A 180 1.20 -9.33 -3.25
N PHE A 181 0.92 -8.48 -2.26
CA PHE A 181 -0.36 -7.78 -2.17
C PHE A 181 -0.26 -6.26 -2.40
N TYR A 182 0.95 -5.74 -2.64
CA TYR A 182 1.14 -4.34 -2.99
C TYR A 182 1.71 -4.17 -4.40
N GLU A 183 1.30 -3.10 -5.05
CA GLU A 183 1.88 -2.67 -6.31
C GLU A 183 3.35 -2.36 -6.16
N GLY A 184 4.15 -2.78 -7.17
CA GLY A 184 5.59 -2.52 -7.13
C GLY A 184 6.29 -3.00 -5.86
N TYR A 185 5.79 -4.08 -5.25
CA TYR A 185 6.36 -4.67 -4.03
C TYR A 185 6.35 -3.70 -2.83
N GLY A 186 5.40 -2.76 -2.78
CA GLY A 186 5.36 -1.69 -1.79
C GLY A 186 6.54 -0.71 -1.87
N MET A 187 7.16 -0.58 -3.05
CA MET A 187 8.31 0.31 -3.30
C MET A 187 7.98 1.41 -4.31
N GLN A 188 6.71 1.54 -4.72
CA GLN A 188 6.32 2.62 -5.61
C GLN A 188 6.49 3.97 -4.92
N GLN A 189 7.00 4.94 -5.64
CA GLN A 189 7.18 6.28 -5.12
C GLN A 189 7.03 7.34 -6.21
N THR A 190 6.82 8.58 -5.78
CA THR A 190 6.79 9.71 -6.69
C THR A 190 8.18 9.96 -7.29
N ARG A 191 8.22 10.56 -8.49
CA ARG A 191 9.46 10.80 -9.22
C ARG A 191 10.55 11.58 -8.46
N LYS A 192 10.14 12.35 -7.44
CA LYS A 192 11.08 13.09 -6.57
C LYS A 192 11.42 12.34 -5.28
N PHE A 193 11.03 11.09 -5.14
CA PHE A 193 11.23 10.29 -3.92
C PHE A 193 10.62 10.92 -2.64
N SER A 194 9.65 11.81 -2.81
CA SER A 194 9.07 12.56 -1.69
C SER A 194 7.88 11.87 -1.06
N VAL A 195 7.24 10.92 -1.76
CA VAL A 195 6.07 10.19 -1.25
C VAL A 195 6.16 8.73 -1.70
N LEU A 196 6.13 7.81 -0.75
CA LEU A 196 5.93 6.39 -0.99
C LEU A 196 4.45 6.14 -1.26
N LEU A 197 4.15 5.41 -2.34
CA LEU A 197 2.78 5.09 -2.75
C LEU A 197 2.48 3.63 -2.40
N LEU A 198 1.56 3.42 -1.47
CA LEU A 198 1.05 2.10 -1.14
C LEU A 198 -0.29 1.89 -1.83
N ALA A 199 -0.32 1.01 -2.82
CA ALA A 199 -1.52 0.64 -3.55
C ALA A 199 -1.72 -0.88 -3.51
N GLY A 200 -2.95 -1.33 -3.29
CA GLY A 200 -3.27 -2.76 -3.21
C GLY A 200 -3.19 -3.46 -4.55
N LYS A 201 -2.66 -4.67 -4.52
CA LYS A 201 -2.61 -5.64 -5.62
C LYS A 201 -3.09 -6.99 -5.10
N SER A 202 -4.36 -7.07 -4.79
CA SER A 202 -5.00 -8.28 -4.27
C SER A 202 -6.46 -8.30 -4.66
N VAL A 203 -7.09 -9.47 -4.66
CA VAL A 203 -8.54 -9.57 -4.76
C VAL A 203 -9.16 -8.81 -3.58
N GLY A 204 -10.10 -7.88 -3.88
CA GLY A 204 -10.57 -6.87 -2.94
C GLY A 204 -9.76 -5.56 -2.96
N GLY A 205 -8.66 -5.49 -3.73
CA GLY A 205 -7.86 -4.28 -3.91
C GLY A 205 -7.31 -3.72 -2.61
N GLY A 206 -7.30 -2.39 -2.49
CA GLY A 206 -6.84 -1.69 -1.29
C GLY A 206 -7.65 -2.00 -0.03
N THR A 207 -8.92 -2.41 -0.16
CA THR A 207 -9.77 -2.74 1.00
C THR A 207 -9.32 -4.01 1.72
N SER A 208 -8.59 -4.88 1.02
CA SER A 208 -8.05 -6.12 1.60
C SER A 208 -6.77 -5.90 2.41
N ILE A 209 -6.09 -4.76 2.22
CA ILE A 209 -4.80 -4.46 2.84
C ILE A 209 -4.75 -3.12 3.60
N ASN A 210 -5.83 -2.35 3.60
CA ASN A 210 -5.91 -1.08 4.32
C ASN A 210 -5.87 -1.29 5.85
N TRP A 211 -5.81 -0.21 6.59
CA TRP A 211 -5.74 -0.26 8.06
C TRP A 211 -7.11 -0.30 8.74
N THR A 212 -8.16 -0.58 7.97
CA THR A 212 -9.54 -0.72 8.42
C THR A 212 -10.17 0.55 9.03
N ASN A 213 -9.54 1.69 8.92
CA ASN A 213 -10.13 2.96 9.34
C ASN A 213 -11.28 3.34 8.39
N SER A 214 -12.44 3.65 8.93
CA SER A 214 -13.66 3.84 8.16
C SER A 214 -14.40 5.10 8.60
N LEU A 215 -13.82 6.26 8.25
CA LEU A 215 -14.40 7.57 8.56
C LEU A 215 -15.34 8.01 7.43
N LYS A 216 -16.53 8.47 7.79
CA LYS A 216 -17.42 9.15 6.84
C LYS A 216 -16.86 10.52 6.48
N THR A 217 -17.10 10.94 5.24
CA THR A 217 -16.77 12.30 4.82
C THR A 217 -17.59 13.31 5.62
N PRO A 218 -16.97 14.32 6.24
CA PRO A 218 -17.70 15.35 6.99
C PRO A 218 -18.65 16.17 6.11
N GLU A 219 -19.79 16.57 6.65
CA GLU A 219 -20.85 17.29 5.93
C GLU A 219 -20.36 18.58 5.22
N ASN A 220 -19.49 19.34 5.88
CA ASN A 220 -18.90 20.54 5.29
C ASN A 220 -18.06 20.25 4.05
N ILE A 221 -17.38 19.10 4.00
CA ILE A 221 -16.62 18.64 2.82
C ILE A 221 -17.59 18.19 1.72
N LEU A 222 -18.69 17.52 2.05
CA LEU A 222 -19.72 17.16 1.07
C LEU A 222 -20.32 18.41 0.41
N LYS A 223 -20.60 19.44 1.19
CA LYS A 223 -21.04 20.75 0.67
C LYS A 223 -19.99 21.43 -0.22
N GLU A 224 -18.72 21.33 0.15
CA GLU A 224 -17.63 21.84 -0.70
C GLU A 224 -17.57 21.08 -2.04
N TRP A 225 -17.75 19.76 -2.02
CA TRP A 225 -17.77 18.95 -3.25
C TRP A 225 -18.94 19.33 -4.17
N ASP A 226 -20.14 19.59 -3.62
CA ASP A 226 -21.27 20.11 -4.38
C ASP A 226 -20.90 21.43 -5.07
N SER A 227 -20.30 22.37 -4.35
CA SER A 227 -19.86 23.65 -4.88
C SER A 227 -18.80 23.51 -5.98
N LEU A 228 -17.77 22.69 -5.75
CA LEU A 228 -16.66 22.49 -6.69
C LEU A 228 -17.08 21.79 -7.99
N THR A 229 -18.09 20.95 -7.93
CA THR A 229 -18.57 20.16 -9.08
C THR A 229 -19.80 20.76 -9.76
N ASN A 230 -20.30 21.90 -9.27
CA ASN A 230 -21.56 22.53 -9.70
C ASN A 230 -22.74 21.53 -9.64
N GLN A 231 -22.75 20.67 -8.63
CA GLN A 231 -23.85 19.77 -8.35
C GLN A 231 -24.83 20.43 -7.39
N ASP A 232 -26.11 20.23 -7.65
CA ASP A 232 -27.18 20.82 -6.84
C ASP A 232 -27.46 19.90 -5.65
N ASN A 233 -26.63 20.03 -4.59
CA ASN A 233 -26.76 19.27 -3.34
C ASN A 233 -26.75 17.73 -3.53
N TYR A 234 -25.93 17.23 -4.46
CA TYR A 234 -25.84 15.79 -4.73
C TYR A 234 -25.08 15.05 -3.63
N PHE A 235 -23.85 15.51 -3.30
CA PHE A 235 -23.01 14.85 -2.29
C PHE A 235 -23.54 15.01 -0.87
N ASN A 236 -24.33 16.07 -0.60
CA ASN A 236 -24.98 16.28 0.69
C ASN A 236 -26.46 15.85 0.72
N SER A 237 -26.92 15.10 -0.31
CA SER A 237 -28.29 14.60 -0.40
C SER A 237 -28.53 13.42 0.54
N ASP A 238 -29.79 13.15 0.87
CA ASP A 238 -30.21 11.96 1.61
C ASP A 238 -29.83 10.69 0.84
N GLU A 239 -29.90 10.68 -0.50
CA GLU A 239 -29.55 9.53 -1.31
C GLU A 239 -28.07 9.16 -1.17
N PHE A 240 -27.17 10.15 -1.21
CA PHE A 240 -25.74 9.93 -1.03
C PHE A 240 -25.42 9.50 0.39
N ASN A 241 -26.03 10.12 1.39
CA ASN A 241 -25.86 9.76 2.80
C ASN A 241 -26.38 8.34 3.10
N ASN A 242 -27.54 7.97 2.56
CA ASN A 242 -28.07 6.61 2.67
C ASN A 242 -27.16 5.58 2.01
N SER A 243 -26.51 5.93 0.89
CA SER A 243 -25.52 5.07 0.23
C SER A 243 -24.27 4.86 1.10
N MET A 244 -23.76 5.92 1.75
CA MET A 244 -22.67 5.80 2.72
C MET A 244 -23.07 4.92 3.91
N ASP A 245 -24.28 5.08 4.44
CA ASP A 245 -24.79 4.29 5.55
C ASP A 245 -24.95 2.81 5.16
N TYR A 246 -25.44 2.54 3.96
CA TYR A 246 -25.53 1.19 3.42
C TYR A 246 -24.15 0.52 3.37
N VAL A 247 -23.15 1.19 2.80
CA VAL A 247 -21.78 0.67 2.71
C VAL A 247 -21.19 0.44 4.11
N CYS A 248 -21.33 1.39 5.02
CA CYS A 248 -20.86 1.24 6.40
C CYS A 248 -21.50 0.05 7.11
N LYS A 249 -22.81 -0.16 6.91
CA LYS A 249 -23.53 -1.30 7.47
C LYS A 249 -23.02 -2.63 6.90
N GLN A 250 -22.84 -2.73 5.59
CA GLN A 250 -22.36 -3.96 4.94
C GLN A 250 -20.92 -4.30 5.37
N LEU A 251 -20.08 -3.28 5.57
CA LEU A 251 -18.72 -3.44 6.07
C LEU A 251 -18.64 -3.58 7.59
N ASN A 252 -19.77 -3.62 8.30
CA ASN A 252 -19.82 -3.68 9.77
C ASN A 252 -18.97 -2.60 10.45
N VAL A 253 -19.02 -1.38 9.93
CA VAL A 253 -18.24 -0.24 10.45
C VAL A 253 -18.77 0.17 11.82
N SER A 254 -17.93 0.12 12.84
CA SER A 254 -18.30 0.49 14.21
C SER A 254 -17.10 0.91 15.04
N GLU A 255 -17.30 1.89 15.93
CA GLU A 255 -16.33 2.23 16.98
C GLU A 255 -16.15 1.08 17.99
N LYS A 256 -17.18 0.23 18.17
CA LYS A 256 -17.11 -0.96 19.02
C LYS A 256 -16.12 -2.01 18.51
N ASN A 257 -15.78 -1.96 17.24
CA ASN A 257 -14.79 -2.81 16.59
C ASN A 257 -13.36 -2.26 16.72
N ASN A 258 -13.13 -1.40 17.70
CA ASN A 258 -11.85 -0.78 17.95
C ASN A 258 -11.45 -0.83 19.42
N LYS A 259 -10.16 -0.96 19.67
CA LYS A 259 -9.53 -0.86 20.97
C LYS A 259 -8.29 0.01 20.83
N ILE A 260 -8.14 0.99 21.69
CA ILE A 260 -6.94 1.85 21.70
C ILE A 260 -5.74 0.98 22.11
N PRO A 261 -4.71 0.89 21.25
CA PRO A 261 -3.52 0.10 21.55
C PRO A 261 -2.65 0.80 22.59
N HIS A 262 -1.88 0.04 23.37
CA HIS A 262 -1.03 0.56 24.45
C HIS A 262 -0.07 1.66 23.98
N LYS A 263 0.49 1.51 22.79
CA LYS A 263 1.41 2.50 22.16
C LYS A 263 0.80 3.91 21.99
N GLU A 264 -0.53 4.02 21.97
CA GLU A 264 -1.23 5.30 21.77
C GLU A 264 -1.61 5.97 23.09
N VAL A 265 -1.55 5.27 24.21
CA VAL A 265 -1.93 5.83 25.54
C VAL A 265 -1.10 7.08 25.87
N LYS A 266 0.20 7.05 25.59
CA LYS A 266 1.07 8.24 25.85
C LYS A 266 0.76 9.41 24.94
N LEU A 267 0.31 9.17 23.72
CA LEU A 267 -0.12 10.24 22.82
C LEU A 267 -1.43 10.85 23.33
N ILE A 268 -2.38 10.01 23.78
CA ILE A 268 -3.64 10.48 24.38
C ILE A 268 -3.38 11.33 25.63
N GLU A 269 -2.52 10.88 26.55
CA GLU A 269 -2.12 11.68 27.72
C GLU A 269 -1.56 13.04 27.30
N GLY A 270 -0.80 13.09 26.21
CA GLY A 270 -0.27 14.33 25.65
C GLY A 270 -1.35 15.23 25.07
N LEU A 271 -2.35 14.67 24.40
CA LEU A 271 -3.50 15.42 23.88
C LEU A 271 -4.33 16.03 25.02
N GLU A 272 -4.65 15.25 26.05
CA GLU A 272 -5.41 15.67 27.20
C GLU A 272 -4.71 16.81 27.96
N LYS A 273 -3.40 16.70 28.17
CA LYS A 273 -2.59 17.77 28.79
C LYS A 273 -2.60 19.08 28.01
N ASN A 274 -2.86 19.03 26.72
CA ASN A 274 -2.90 20.20 25.83
C ASN A 274 -4.33 20.61 25.46
N ASP A 275 -5.34 20.06 26.13
CA ASP A 275 -6.75 20.34 25.86
C ASP A 275 -7.13 20.07 24.38
N ILE A 276 -6.65 18.94 23.86
CA ILE A 276 -6.92 18.48 22.50
C ILE A 276 -7.84 17.26 22.58
N GLY A 277 -9.08 17.43 22.11
CA GLY A 277 -10.04 16.32 22.03
C GLY A 277 -9.65 15.27 20.99
N TYR A 278 -10.07 14.03 21.20
CA TYR A 278 -9.91 12.92 20.26
C TYR A 278 -11.19 12.10 20.15
N LYS A 279 -11.29 11.29 19.11
CA LYS A 279 -12.42 10.40 18.80
C LYS A 279 -11.89 9.00 18.50
N ILE A 280 -12.68 7.99 18.83
CA ILE A 280 -12.36 6.60 18.48
C ILE A 280 -12.57 6.41 16.97
N ILE A 281 -11.64 5.73 16.32
CA ILE A 281 -11.77 5.41 14.89
C ILE A 281 -12.76 4.25 14.71
N PRO A 282 -13.86 4.43 13.96
CA PRO A 282 -14.71 3.30 13.56
C PRO A 282 -13.97 2.41 12.56
N ARG A 283 -14.13 1.09 12.69
CA ARG A 283 -13.39 0.09 11.91
C ARG A 283 -14.32 -0.93 11.27
N ASN A 284 -13.92 -1.40 10.08
CA ASN A 284 -14.62 -2.43 9.30
C ASN A 284 -14.10 -3.84 9.66
N LEU A 285 -14.31 -4.26 10.91
CA LEU A 285 -13.90 -5.58 11.44
C LEU A 285 -15.10 -6.33 11.99
N SER A 286 -15.09 -7.67 11.87
CA SER A 286 -16.13 -8.55 12.40
C SER A 286 -15.73 -9.25 13.69
N ASN A 287 -14.43 -9.44 13.94
CA ASN A 287 -13.92 -10.14 15.11
C ASN A 287 -12.99 -9.24 15.93
N LEU A 288 -13.33 -9.02 17.20
CA LEU A 288 -12.54 -8.19 18.13
C LEU A 288 -11.33 -8.92 18.72
N ASP A 289 -11.29 -10.25 18.69
CA ASP A 289 -10.23 -11.05 19.30
C ASP A 289 -8.87 -10.80 18.61
N TYR A 290 -8.90 -10.40 17.34
CA TYR A 290 -7.69 -10.07 16.57
C TYR A 290 -7.15 -8.65 16.80
N LEU A 291 -7.87 -7.81 17.52
CA LEU A 291 -7.41 -6.43 17.81
C LEU A 291 -6.26 -6.41 18.82
N ASP A 292 -6.14 -7.43 19.64
CA ASP A 292 -5.06 -7.53 20.62
C ASP A 292 -3.71 -7.91 20.00
N ASP A 293 -3.73 -8.42 18.77
CA ASP A 293 -2.53 -8.94 18.09
C ASP A 293 -1.71 -7.90 17.32
N GLY A 294 -2.20 -6.72 17.13
CA GLY A 294 -1.46 -5.61 16.54
C GLY A 294 -1.16 -5.66 15.05
N PHE A 295 -1.65 -6.62 14.33
CA PHE A 295 -1.22 -6.90 12.97
C PHE A 295 -2.26 -6.56 11.91
N SER A 296 -2.97 -5.45 12.07
CA SER A 296 -4.10 -5.11 11.19
C SER A 296 -3.72 -4.83 9.73
N THR A 297 -2.45 -4.61 9.39
CA THR A 297 -2.02 -4.44 7.99
C THR A 297 -2.04 -5.77 7.25
N PHE A 298 -1.49 -6.82 7.85
CA PHE A 298 -1.45 -8.18 7.30
C PHE A 298 -1.88 -9.22 8.33
N GLY A 299 -2.13 -8.83 9.53
CA GLY A 299 -2.24 -9.68 10.68
C GLY A 299 -3.63 -9.96 11.16
N SER A 300 -4.63 -9.13 10.86
CA SER A 300 -5.99 -9.58 11.02
C SER A 300 -6.24 -10.64 9.96
N SER A 301 -6.76 -11.80 10.36
CA SER A 301 -7.15 -12.80 9.39
C SER A 301 -8.11 -12.16 8.39
N TYR A 302 -8.08 -12.64 7.19
CA TYR A 302 -9.05 -12.35 6.14
C TYR A 302 -10.51 -12.40 6.67
N GLU A 303 -10.82 -13.32 7.58
CA GLU A 303 -12.16 -13.52 8.14
C GLU A 303 -12.61 -12.42 9.12
N SER A 304 -11.68 -11.69 9.74
CA SER A 304 -12.04 -10.59 10.63
C SER A 304 -12.19 -9.25 9.90
N ARG A 305 -11.64 -9.12 8.70
CA ARG A 305 -11.66 -7.90 7.90
C ARG A 305 -12.83 -7.90 6.93
N ASN A 306 -13.70 -6.92 7.01
CA ASN A 306 -14.74 -6.72 6.03
C ASN A 306 -14.20 -5.90 4.85
N SER A 307 -13.61 -6.61 3.89
CA SER A 307 -13.10 -6.03 2.65
C SER A 307 -14.17 -6.03 1.55
N SER A 308 -13.84 -5.43 0.42
CA SER A 308 -14.68 -5.55 -0.78
C SER A 308 -14.97 -7.02 -1.13
N TYR A 309 -13.95 -7.89 -1.06
CA TYR A 309 -14.10 -9.31 -1.33
C TYR A 309 -15.06 -9.99 -0.35
N THR A 310 -14.81 -9.86 0.94
CA THR A 310 -15.62 -10.56 1.96
C THR A 310 -17.06 -10.05 2.08
N SER A 311 -17.32 -8.81 1.66
CA SER A 311 -18.65 -8.17 1.82
C SER A 311 -19.51 -8.21 0.55
N TRP A 312 -18.91 -8.26 -0.65
CA TRP A 312 -19.66 -8.08 -1.88
C TRP A 312 -19.63 -9.28 -2.83
N PHE A 313 -18.54 -10.05 -2.85
CA PHE A 313 -18.37 -11.13 -3.79
C PHE A 313 -17.62 -12.34 -3.21
N SER A 314 -17.86 -12.64 -1.95
CA SER A 314 -17.40 -13.86 -1.30
C SER A 314 -18.09 -15.12 -1.87
N GLU A 315 -17.65 -16.29 -1.42
CA GLU A 315 -18.21 -17.58 -1.84
C GLU A 315 -19.74 -17.68 -1.66
N ASP A 316 -20.29 -16.98 -0.67
CA ASP A 316 -21.74 -16.99 -0.38
C ASP A 316 -22.55 -16.03 -1.26
N THR A 317 -21.89 -15.06 -1.92
CA THR A 317 -22.59 -13.95 -2.58
C THR A 317 -22.32 -13.86 -4.08
N PHE A 318 -21.33 -14.59 -4.60
CA PHE A 318 -20.89 -14.48 -5.98
C PHE A 318 -20.30 -15.78 -6.50
N ASP A 319 -20.56 -16.12 -7.77
CA ASP A 319 -19.95 -17.30 -8.40
C ASP A 319 -18.43 -17.10 -8.54
N GLN A 320 -17.67 -17.90 -7.79
CA GLN A 320 -16.22 -17.83 -7.75
C GLN A 320 -15.56 -18.21 -9.09
N ASN A 321 -16.26 -18.91 -9.98
CA ASN A 321 -15.77 -19.23 -11.33
C ASN A 321 -15.66 -17.97 -12.20
N ASN A 322 -16.39 -16.92 -11.87
CA ASN A 322 -16.37 -15.65 -12.57
C ASN A 322 -15.38 -14.63 -11.97
N ILE A 323 -14.50 -15.04 -11.06
CA ILE A 323 -13.42 -14.22 -10.52
C ILE A 323 -12.08 -14.71 -11.11
N TYR A 324 -11.47 -13.86 -11.91
CA TYR A 324 -10.20 -14.11 -12.59
C TYR A 324 -9.09 -13.35 -11.87
N SER A 325 -8.54 -13.97 -10.82
CA SER A 325 -7.38 -13.43 -10.07
C SER A 325 -6.08 -13.60 -10.85
N ASP A 326 -5.02 -12.92 -10.43
CA ASP A 326 -3.71 -12.91 -11.11
C ASP A 326 -3.79 -12.54 -12.60
N THR A 327 -4.84 -11.81 -12.97
CA THR A 327 -5.19 -11.50 -14.36
C THR A 327 -5.02 -10.02 -14.66
N ASN A 328 -4.02 -9.69 -15.44
CA ASN A 328 -3.75 -8.34 -15.89
C ASN A 328 -4.56 -8.00 -17.14
N ILE A 329 -5.24 -6.85 -17.13
CA ILE A 329 -5.86 -6.30 -18.34
C ILE A 329 -4.82 -5.46 -19.07
N LYS A 330 -4.44 -5.89 -20.27
CA LYS A 330 -3.49 -5.14 -21.10
C LYS A 330 -4.11 -3.88 -21.68
N ARG A 331 -5.29 -4.06 -22.30
CA ARG A 331 -6.04 -2.96 -22.92
C ARG A 331 -7.48 -3.39 -23.22
N LEU A 332 -8.29 -2.41 -23.53
CA LEU A 332 -9.59 -2.57 -24.15
C LEU A 332 -9.45 -2.53 -25.68
N VAL A 333 -10.24 -3.30 -26.38
CA VAL A 333 -10.43 -3.15 -27.81
C VAL A 333 -11.66 -2.28 -28.03
N ILE A 334 -11.43 -1.08 -28.54
CA ILE A 334 -12.48 -0.09 -28.76
C ILE A 334 -12.76 0.01 -30.26
N SER A 335 -14.02 -0.14 -30.65
CA SER A 335 -14.50 0.02 -32.02
C SER A 335 -15.78 0.85 -32.01
N ASN A 336 -15.87 1.85 -32.86
CA ASN A 336 -17.02 2.77 -32.93
C ASN A 336 -17.42 3.36 -31.56
N ASN A 337 -16.43 3.82 -30.78
CA ASN A 337 -16.59 4.36 -29.41
C ASN A 337 -17.21 3.37 -28.40
N LYS A 338 -17.15 2.08 -28.65
CA LYS A 338 -17.60 1.02 -27.74
C LYS A 338 -16.46 0.06 -27.45
N ALA A 339 -16.29 -0.32 -26.18
CA ALA A 339 -15.45 -1.45 -25.82
C ALA A 339 -16.14 -2.74 -26.29
N THR A 340 -15.45 -3.49 -27.12
CA THR A 340 -15.96 -4.76 -27.69
C THR A 340 -15.30 -5.98 -27.10
N HIS A 341 -14.06 -5.82 -26.63
CA HIS A 341 -13.29 -6.88 -25.98
C HIS A 341 -12.34 -6.30 -24.92
N ILE A 342 -11.92 -7.16 -24.00
CA ILE A 342 -10.77 -6.97 -23.14
C ILE A 342 -9.65 -7.91 -23.54
N GLU A 343 -8.41 -7.46 -23.53
CA GLU A 343 -7.22 -8.30 -23.70
C GLU A 343 -6.64 -8.59 -22.32
N VAL A 344 -6.68 -9.86 -21.94
CA VAL A 344 -6.25 -10.35 -20.62
C VAL A 344 -4.98 -11.16 -20.74
N GLU A 345 -4.20 -11.18 -19.65
CA GLU A 345 -3.06 -12.11 -19.50
C GLU A 345 -2.95 -12.62 -18.07
N ASN A 346 -2.61 -13.90 -17.94
CA ASN A 346 -2.24 -14.54 -16.68
C ASN A 346 -1.02 -15.43 -16.93
N GLY A 347 0.15 -15.00 -16.48
CA GLY A 347 1.42 -15.64 -16.80
C GLY A 347 1.69 -15.71 -18.32
N SER A 348 1.77 -16.90 -18.88
CA SER A 348 1.93 -17.14 -20.33
C SER A 348 0.61 -17.15 -21.10
N ASN A 349 -0.53 -17.24 -20.42
CA ASN A 349 -1.85 -17.30 -21.06
C ASN A 349 -2.33 -15.88 -21.38
N SER A 350 -2.76 -15.68 -22.62
CA SER A 350 -3.32 -14.42 -23.09
C SER A 350 -4.54 -14.71 -23.93
N LYS A 351 -5.64 -13.99 -23.68
CA LYS A 351 -6.90 -14.16 -24.40
C LYS A 351 -7.55 -12.80 -24.67
N LYS A 352 -8.34 -12.77 -25.73
CA LYS A 352 -9.23 -11.67 -26.06
C LYS A 352 -10.66 -12.13 -25.78
N ILE A 353 -11.31 -11.49 -24.80
CA ILE A 353 -12.64 -11.85 -24.32
C ILE A 353 -13.64 -10.82 -24.84
N ALA A 354 -14.73 -11.27 -25.49
CA ALA A 354 -15.79 -10.38 -25.95
C ALA A 354 -16.59 -9.85 -24.76
N VAL A 355 -16.97 -8.55 -24.81
CA VAL A 355 -17.70 -7.88 -23.73
C VAL A 355 -18.79 -6.95 -24.27
N ASN A 356 -19.90 -6.83 -23.54
CA ASN A 356 -20.94 -5.84 -23.86
C ASN A 356 -20.70 -4.53 -23.07
N LYS A 357 -20.20 -4.64 -21.84
CA LYS A 357 -19.92 -3.51 -20.96
C LYS A 357 -18.62 -3.74 -20.20
N VAL A 358 -17.90 -2.65 -19.89
CA VAL A 358 -16.70 -2.70 -19.05
C VAL A 358 -16.82 -1.66 -17.96
N ILE A 359 -16.60 -2.08 -16.71
CA ILE A 359 -16.45 -1.20 -15.55
C ILE A 359 -14.97 -1.13 -15.19
N LEU A 360 -14.36 0.04 -15.37
CA LEU A 360 -12.95 0.25 -15.03
C LEU A 360 -12.81 0.72 -13.58
N SER A 361 -12.31 -0.14 -12.73
CA SER A 361 -12.14 0.06 -11.28
C SER A 361 -10.74 -0.33 -10.81
N ALA A 362 -9.74 -0.26 -11.70
CA ALA A 362 -8.36 -0.69 -11.45
C ALA A 362 -7.54 0.31 -10.59
N GLY A 363 -8.21 1.24 -9.92
CA GLY A 363 -7.60 2.27 -9.07
C GLY A 363 -7.03 3.45 -9.86
N ALA A 364 -6.63 4.48 -9.13
CA ALA A 364 -6.23 5.77 -9.70
C ALA A 364 -4.97 5.70 -10.58
N LEU A 365 -4.11 4.71 -10.39
CA LEU A 365 -2.88 4.53 -11.16
C LEU A 365 -3.11 3.67 -12.42
N ASN A 366 -3.85 2.56 -12.30
CA ASN A 366 -3.96 1.59 -13.39
C ASN A 366 -5.12 1.89 -14.34
N THR A 367 -6.23 2.46 -13.88
CA THR A 367 -7.35 2.83 -14.75
C THR A 367 -6.92 3.79 -15.88
N PRO A 368 -6.20 4.90 -15.62
CA PRO A 368 -5.69 5.74 -16.69
C PRO A 368 -4.71 5.02 -17.62
N LYS A 369 -3.87 4.15 -17.06
CA LYS A 369 -2.90 3.36 -17.85
C LYS A 369 -3.61 2.44 -18.84
N ILE A 370 -4.63 1.69 -18.39
CA ILE A 370 -5.41 0.81 -19.27
C ILE A 370 -6.06 1.61 -20.40
N LEU A 371 -6.62 2.78 -20.11
CA LEU A 371 -7.22 3.65 -21.13
C LEU A 371 -6.18 4.16 -22.15
N MET A 372 -4.99 4.58 -21.70
CA MET A 372 -3.91 4.99 -22.59
C MET A 372 -3.43 3.83 -23.49
N ASP A 373 -3.23 2.65 -22.90
CA ASP A 373 -2.83 1.44 -23.63
C ASP A 373 -3.92 0.96 -24.62
N SER A 374 -5.17 1.38 -24.41
CA SER A 374 -6.31 1.15 -25.30
C SER A 374 -6.42 2.17 -26.43
N GLY A 375 -5.49 3.12 -26.52
CA GLY A 375 -5.52 4.19 -27.51
C GLY A 375 -6.49 5.35 -27.20
N TYR A 376 -7.13 5.36 -26.02
CA TYR A 376 -7.94 6.47 -25.59
C TYR A 376 -7.06 7.64 -25.15
N SER A 377 -7.37 8.84 -25.61
CA SER A 377 -6.64 10.05 -25.24
C SER A 377 -7.59 11.14 -24.77
N ASN A 378 -7.24 11.76 -23.66
CA ASN A 378 -7.90 12.94 -23.11
C ASN A 378 -6.86 13.80 -22.39
N LYS A 379 -7.03 15.13 -22.45
CA LYS A 379 -6.07 16.08 -21.84
C LYS A 379 -5.88 15.89 -20.33
N GLN A 380 -6.89 15.35 -19.64
CA GLN A 380 -6.88 15.12 -18.19
C GLN A 380 -6.48 13.69 -17.81
N LEU A 381 -6.42 12.77 -18.76
CA LEU A 381 -6.13 11.36 -18.49
C LEU A 381 -4.73 11.20 -17.87
N GLY A 382 -4.68 10.54 -16.72
CA GLY A 382 -3.44 10.32 -15.95
C GLY A 382 -2.87 11.58 -15.29
N LYS A 383 -3.64 12.67 -15.21
CA LYS A 383 -3.27 13.91 -14.51
C LYS A 383 -4.07 14.08 -13.23
N ASN A 384 -3.66 15.05 -12.41
CA ASN A 384 -4.37 15.47 -11.21
C ASN A 384 -4.54 14.35 -10.17
N LEU A 385 -3.56 13.42 -10.08
CA LEU A 385 -3.53 12.44 -8.99
C LEU A 385 -3.54 13.18 -7.65
N LYS A 386 -4.53 12.88 -6.82
CA LYS A 386 -4.61 13.32 -5.43
C LYS A 386 -4.12 12.21 -4.53
N LEU A 387 -3.37 12.57 -3.53
CA LEU A 387 -2.83 11.64 -2.54
C LEU A 387 -3.31 12.04 -1.15
N HIS A 388 -3.40 11.07 -0.26
CA HIS A 388 -3.55 11.25 1.17
C HIS A 388 -2.15 11.14 1.82
N PRO A 389 -1.41 12.25 1.94
CA PRO A 389 -0.04 12.21 2.45
C PRO A 389 -0.07 11.99 3.96
N VAL A 390 0.81 11.11 4.43
CA VAL A 390 1.08 10.89 5.84
C VAL A 390 2.51 11.35 6.14
N SER A 391 2.67 12.07 7.24
CA SER A 391 3.97 12.40 7.81
C SER A 391 3.97 11.98 9.28
N GLY A 392 5.08 11.47 9.79
CA GLY A 392 5.18 10.96 11.15
C GLY A 392 6.17 11.75 11.99
N VAL A 393 5.89 11.80 13.28
CA VAL A 393 6.82 12.24 14.31
C VAL A 393 6.96 11.12 15.33
N ALA A 394 8.18 10.72 15.65
CA ALA A 394 8.46 9.69 16.64
C ALA A 394 9.05 10.30 17.92
N GLY A 395 8.63 9.78 19.06
CA GLY A 395 9.17 10.11 20.38
C GLY A 395 9.91 8.93 20.99
N LYS A 396 11.02 9.19 21.66
CA LYS A 396 11.72 8.19 22.47
C LYS A 396 11.24 8.29 23.92
N TYR A 397 10.83 7.17 24.48
CA TYR A 397 10.42 7.06 25.88
C TYR A 397 11.49 6.35 26.70
N SER A 398 11.48 6.55 28.01
CA SER A 398 12.32 5.82 28.97
C SER A 398 11.84 4.39 29.21
N GLU A 399 10.56 4.14 28.99
CA GLU A 399 9.92 2.84 29.11
C GLU A 399 9.87 2.14 27.75
N GLU A 400 9.94 0.81 27.74
CA GLU A 400 9.80 0.04 26.52
C GLU A 400 8.40 0.25 25.91
N GLN A 401 8.38 0.60 24.63
CA GLN A 401 7.19 0.70 23.83
C GLN A 401 7.26 -0.34 22.72
N LYS A 402 6.15 -1.04 22.47
CA LYS A 402 6.00 -1.94 21.31
C LYS A 402 5.17 -1.25 20.25
N PRO A 403 5.76 -0.41 19.39
CA PRO A 403 5.00 0.45 18.47
C PRO A 403 4.26 -0.32 17.36
N TRP A 404 4.56 -1.58 17.20
CA TRP A 404 3.87 -2.51 16.30
C TRP A 404 2.67 -3.22 16.95
N ASP A 405 2.53 -3.13 18.29
CA ASP A 405 1.51 -3.85 19.03
C ASP A 405 0.15 -3.15 18.99
N GLY A 406 -0.93 -3.92 18.96
CA GLY A 406 -2.30 -3.45 18.90
C GLY A 406 -2.74 -2.97 17.51
N SER A 407 -3.95 -2.42 17.39
CA SER A 407 -4.48 -1.90 16.12
C SER A 407 -3.56 -0.85 15.51
N MET A 408 -3.62 -0.70 14.18
CA MET A 408 -2.77 0.27 13.47
C MET A 408 -2.99 1.69 14.01
N GLN A 409 -4.24 2.08 14.17
CA GLN A 409 -4.67 3.39 14.69
C GLN A 409 -5.94 3.19 15.49
N GLY A 410 -5.97 3.63 16.74
CA GLY A 410 -7.12 3.47 17.64
C GLY A 410 -7.98 4.73 17.74
N PHE A 411 -7.38 5.91 17.55
CA PHE A 411 -8.06 7.19 17.67
C PHE A 411 -7.57 8.21 16.63
N TYR A 412 -8.33 9.29 16.50
CA TYR A 412 -7.93 10.47 15.74
C TYR A 412 -8.38 11.76 16.43
N SER A 413 -7.68 12.87 16.15
CA SER A 413 -8.14 14.21 16.48
C SER A 413 -8.31 15.04 15.21
N ASP A 414 -9.47 15.66 15.07
CA ASP A 414 -9.81 16.56 13.97
C ASP A 414 -9.65 18.05 14.31
N LYS A 415 -9.10 18.35 15.49
CA LYS A 415 -8.89 19.74 15.96
C LYS A 415 -8.16 20.62 14.95
N PHE A 416 -7.31 20.02 14.14
CA PHE A 416 -6.48 20.73 13.17
C PHE A 416 -6.92 20.56 11.71
N LEU A 417 -8.05 19.92 11.48
CA LEU A 417 -8.54 19.62 10.13
C LEU A 417 -8.84 20.89 9.32
N PHE A 418 -9.36 21.91 9.99
CA PHE A 418 -9.74 23.19 9.39
C PHE A 418 -8.98 24.35 10.00
N LYS A 419 -7.66 24.23 10.13
CA LYS A 419 -6.84 25.23 10.81
C LYS A 419 -6.76 26.55 10.03
N ASN A 420 -6.79 26.49 8.71
CA ASN A 420 -6.88 27.61 7.77
C ASN A 420 -7.84 27.21 6.64
N ASP A 421 -8.37 28.18 5.93
CA ASP A 421 -9.38 27.96 4.86
C ASP A 421 -8.94 26.99 3.76
N ASN A 422 -7.67 26.61 3.68
CA ASN A 422 -7.11 25.86 2.56
C ASN A 422 -6.44 24.53 2.92
N TYR A 423 -6.08 24.28 4.18
CA TYR A 423 -5.42 23.03 4.57
C TYR A 423 -5.52 22.75 6.07
N GLY A 424 -5.45 21.49 6.39
CA GLY A 424 -5.39 20.98 7.75
C GLY A 424 -4.88 19.54 7.77
N TYR A 425 -4.94 18.90 8.92
CA TYR A 425 -4.53 17.50 9.09
C TYR A 425 -5.33 16.84 10.21
N LEU A 426 -5.47 15.54 10.11
CA LEU A 426 -5.86 14.68 11.22
C LEU A 426 -4.60 14.28 11.99
N LEU A 427 -4.70 14.26 13.31
CA LEU A 427 -3.68 13.67 14.16
C LEU A 427 -4.14 12.26 14.54
N GLU A 428 -3.30 11.26 14.25
CA GLU A 428 -3.60 9.85 14.47
C GLU A 428 -2.42 9.14 15.11
N GLY A 429 -2.66 8.09 15.86
CA GLY A 429 -1.60 7.17 16.27
C GLY A 429 -0.99 6.49 15.07
N LEU A 430 0.32 6.20 15.11
CA LEU A 430 1.01 5.55 14.02
C LEU A 430 1.70 4.28 14.52
N PRO A 431 1.45 3.12 13.90
CA PRO A 431 2.24 1.94 14.20
C PRO A 431 3.59 2.02 13.52
N MET A 432 4.59 1.44 14.12
CA MET A 432 5.93 1.33 13.53
C MET A 432 6.25 -0.12 13.27
N HIS A 433 5.74 -0.67 12.17
CA HIS A 433 6.10 -2.00 11.73
C HIS A 433 7.53 -2.02 11.14
N PRO A 434 8.37 -3.00 11.48
CA PRO A 434 9.75 -3.02 11.06
C PRO A 434 9.96 -2.89 9.54
N SER A 435 9.20 -3.64 8.74
CA SER A 435 9.37 -3.59 7.27
C SER A 435 8.82 -2.34 6.61
N LEU A 436 7.94 -1.57 7.28
CA LEU A 436 7.32 -0.39 6.70
C LEU A 436 8.02 0.89 7.14
N PHE A 437 8.30 1.04 8.43
CA PHE A 437 8.69 2.34 9.01
C PHE A 437 10.18 2.45 9.31
N PHE A 438 10.82 1.39 9.79
CA PHE A 438 12.25 1.46 10.12
C PHE A 438 13.18 1.83 8.94
N PRO A 439 12.86 1.56 7.67
CA PRO A 439 13.66 2.06 6.57
C PRO A 439 13.76 3.59 6.48
N PHE A 440 12.90 4.31 7.18
CA PHE A 440 12.80 5.77 7.12
C PHE A 440 13.31 6.48 8.38
N PHE A 441 13.67 5.72 9.42
CA PHE A 441 14.26 6.18 10.67
C PHE A 441 15.64 5.58 10.88
#